data_cb5d24a01f5d9572c313df4193ce6abb
#
_entry.id   cb5d24a01f5d9572c313df4193ce6abb
#
_cell.length_a   1.000
_cell.length_b   1.000
_cell.length_c   1.000
_cell.angle_alpha   90.00
_cell.angle_beta   90.00
_cell.angle_gamma   90.00
#
_symmetry.space_group_name_H-M   'P 1'
#
loop_
_entity.id
_entity.type
_entity.pdbx_description
1 polymer ?
#
loop_
_entity_poly.entity_id
_entity_poly.type
_entity_poly.pdbx_seq_one_letter_code
_entity_poly.pdbx_strand_id
1 'polypeptide(L)'
;DHILDPIGGENLKRSLKVLAMGGKLYSFGMSAAAPTSKRSLLKAYFAWRKTPKFDPLKMMSRNQGVFGVHMGTWNDEAVIAEQLHRIIDGVNQGALDPVVDSVFAVEDAAQAHQYIHDGKNIGKVLLSFK
;
A
#
# COMPACT_ATOMS: atom_id res chain seq x y z
N ASP A 1 -4.50 -1.90 -17.93
CA ASP A 1 -5.02 -2.04 -16.58
C ASP A 1 -3.95 -1.73 -15.56
N HIS A 2 -4.36 -1.40 -14.34
CA HIS A 2 -3.48 -0.99 -13.26
C HIS A 2 -3.60 -1.98 -12.09
N ILE A 3 -2.46 -2.31 -11.48
CA ILE A 3 -2.41 -3.10 -10.25
C ILE A 3 -1.73 -2.27 -9.16
N LEU A 4 -2.35 -2.21 -7.98
CA LEU A 4 -1.82 -1.56 -6.79
C LEU A 4 -1.35 -2.65 -5.81
N ASP A 5 -0.06 -2.68 -5.49
CA ASP A 5 0.54 -3.72 -4.64
C ASP A 5 1.13 -3.11 -3.36
N PRO A 6 0.43 -3.25 -2.20
CA PRO A 6 0.94 -2.85 -0.89
C PRO A 6 1.72 -3.97 -0.18
N ILE A 7 1.77 -5.18 -0.77
CA ILE A 7 2.24 -6.39 -0.09
C ILE A 7 3.70 -6.68 -0.38
N GLY A 8 4.10 -6.57 -1.66
CA GLY A 8 5.47 -6.86 -2.08
C GLY A 8 5.82 -8.36 -2.11
N GLY A 9 7.12 -8.68 -2.17
CA GLY A 9 7.64 -10.05 -2.12
C GLY A 9 7.04 -10.97 -3.19
N GLU A 10 6.54 -12.13 -2.79
CA GLU A 10 5.94 -13.11 -3.70
C GLU A 10 4.65 -12.61 -4.36
N ASN A 11 3.89 -11.74 -3.65
CA ASN A 11 2.67 -11.15 -4.21
C ASN A 11 2.97 -10.30 -5.44
N LEU A 12 4.01 -9.49 -5.39
CA LEU A 12 4.47 -8.66 -6.51
C LEU A 12 4.76 -9.51 -7.75
N LYS A 13 5.32 -10.71 -7.56
CA LYS A 13 5.56 -11.66 -8.64
C LYS A 13 4.28 -12.22 -9.27
N ARG A 14 3.25 -12.45 -8.43
CA ARG A 14 1.92 -12.88 -8.91
C ARG A 14 1.23 -11.75 -9.66
N SER A 15 1.29 -10.54 -9.14
CA SER A 15 0.76 -9.32 -9.76
C SER A 15 1.35 -9.10 -11.16
N LEU A 16 2.66 -9.28 -11.33
CA LEU A 16 3.30 -9.18 -12.64
C LEU A 16 2.80 -10.23 -13.66
N LYS A 17 2.47 -11.43 -13.20
CA LYS A 17 1.98 -12.50 -14.10
C LYS A 17 0.60 -12.20 -14.67
N VAL A 18 -0.26 -11.57 -13.89
CA VAL A 18 -1.64 -11.25 -14.29
C VAL A 18 -1.79 -9.86 -14.90
N LEU A 19 -0.71 -9.06 -14.88
CA LEU A 19 -0.72 -7.74 -15.47
C LEU A 19 -0.92 -7.83 -16.99
N ALA A 20 -1.90 -7.10 -17.50
CA ALA A 20 -2.23 -7.07 -18.92
C ALA A 20 -1.10 -6.47 -19.76
N MET A 21 -1.14 -6.68 -21.07
CA MET A 21 -0.30 -5.95 -22.03
C MET A 21 -0.61 -4.45 -21.93
N GLY A 22 0.42 -3.62 -21.88
CA GLY A 22 0.27 -2.17 -21.63
C GLY A 22 -0.04 -1.80 -20.19
N GLY A 23 -0.17 -2.79 -19.29
CA GLY A 23 -0.53 -2.58 -17.90
C GLY A 23 0.57 -1.95 -17.05
N LYS A 24 0.18 -1.35 -15.94
CA LYS A 24 1.09 -0.68 -14.98
C LYS A 24 0.89 -1.24 -13.58
N LEU A 25 1.98 -1.58 -12.92
CA LEU A 25 2.03 -2.07 -11.55
C LEU A 25 2.66 -1.00 -10.65
N TYR A 26 1.95 -0.63 -9.60
CA TYR A 26 2.41 0.32 -8.59
C TYR A 26 2.68 -0.42 -7.28
N SER A 27 3.96 -0.48 -6.89
CA SER A 27 4.38 -1.06 -5.61
C SER A 27 4.58 0.08 -4.61
N PHE A 28 3.75 0.13 -3.57
CA PHE A 28 3.77 1.19 -2.57
C PHE A 28 3.85 0.69 -1.13
N GLY A 29 4.16 -0.58 -0.94
CA GLY A 29 4.35 -1.16 0.36
C GLY A 29 5.08 -2.50 0.33
N MET A 30 5.47 -2.97 1.50
CA MET A 30 6.09 -4.28 1.73
C MET A 30 5.51 -4.94 2.98
N SER A 31 4.18 -4.99 3.10
CA SER A 31 3.52 -5.57 4.27
C SER A 31 3.86 -7.07 4.46
N ALA A 32 4.26 -7.78 3.39
CA ALA A 32 4.81 -9.14 3.51
C ALA A 32 6.07 -9.23 4.38
N ALA A 33 6.81 -8.12 4.54
CA ALA A 33 7.98 -8.03 5.41
C ALA A 33 7.64 -7.51 6.82
N ALA A 34 6.41 -7.03 7.04
CA ALA A 34 5.98 -6.49 8.32
C ALA A 34 5.86 -7.61 9.37
N PRO A 35 6.38 -7.40 10.58
CA PRO A 35 6.28 -8.38 11.65
C PRO A 35 4.85 -8.41 12.20
N THR A 36 4.30 -9.61 12.39
CA THR A 36 2.98 -9.80 13.00
C THR A 36 3.01 -9.65 14.53
N SER A 37 4.10 -9.96 15.20
CA SER A 37 4.22 -9.81 16.67
C SER A 37 5.64 -9.54 17.16
N LYS A 38 6.67 -9.95 16.43
CA LYS A 38 8.08 -9.69 16.77
C LYS A 38 8.85 -9.31 15.51
N ARG A 39 9.70 -8.28 15.59
CA ARG A 39 10.63 -7.92 14.51
C ARG A 39 11.47 -9.14 14.15
N SER A 40 11.31 -9.64 12.92
CA SER A 40 12.10 -10.75 12.39
C SER A 40 12.85 -10.28 11.16
N LEU A 41 14.13 -9.98 11.32
CA LEU A 41 15.03 -9.63 10.21
C LEU A 41 15.10 -10.77 9.18
N LEU A 42 14.96 -12.02 9.62
CA LEU A 42 14.91 -13.18 8.73
C LEU A 42 13.68 -13.14 7.81
N LYS A 43 12.49 -12.80 8.34
CA LYS A 43 11.27 -12.65 7.49
C LYS A 43 11.45 -11.52 6.48
N ALA A 44 11.97 -10.38 6.90
CA ALA A 44 12.26 -9.26 6.00
C ALA A 44 13.26 -9.65 4.90
N TYR A 45 14.32 -10.38 5.25
CA TYR A 45 15.31 -10.89 4.29
C TYR A 45 14.69 -11.87 3.29
N PHE A 46 13.86 -12.80 3.73
CA PHE A 46 13.19 -13.74 2.82
C PHE A 46 12.15 -13.05 1.94
N ALA A 47 11.40 -12.07 2.45
CA ALA A 47 10.49 -11.27 1.64
C ALA A 47 11.24 -10.49 0.56
N TRP A 48 12.38 -9.88 0.92
CA TRP A 48 13.25 -9.19 -0.02
C TRP A 48 13.82 -10.14 -1.09
N ARG A 49 14.33 -11.32 -0.69
CA ARG A 49 14.83 -12.33 -1.64
C ARG A 49 13.78 -12.84 -2.62
N LYS A 50 12.51 -12.86 -2.21
CA LYS A 50 11.38 -13.26 -3.04
C LYS A 50 10.87 -12.14 -3.94
N THR A 51 11.31 -10.90 -3.73
CA THR A 51 10.97 -9.78 -4.60
C THR A 51 11.52 -10.04 -6.01
N PRO A 52 10.69 -9.94 -7.06
CA PRO A 52 11.14 -10.22 -8.42
C PRO A 52 12.17 -9.19 -8.87
N LYS A 53 13.14 -9.65 -9.65
CA LYS A 53 13.98 -8.77 -10.45
C LYS A 53 13.24 -8.43 -11.73
N PHE A 54 13.23 -7.16 -12.10
CA PHE A 54 12.59 -6.68 -13.32
C PHE A 54 13.56 -6.79 -14.48
N ASP A 55 13.10 -7.43 -15.55
CA ASP A 55 13.85 -7.59 -16.79
C ASP A 55 13.29 -6.60 -17.83
N PRO A 56 14.03 -5.55 -18.20
CA PRO A 56 13.56 -4.54 -19.13
C PRO A 56 13.12 -5.10 -20.48
N LEU A 57 13.81 -6.12 -21.01
CA LEU A 57 13.47 -6.71 -22.30
C LEU A 57 12.11 -7.43 -22.26
N LYS A 58 11.85 -8.16 -21.16
CA LYS A 58 10.54 -8.79 -20.95
C LYS A 58 9.44 -7.75 -20.75
N MET A 59 9.73 -6.64 -20.07
CA MET A 59 8.77 -5.55 -19.89
C MET A 59 8.48 -4.85 -21.21
N MET A 60 9.49 -4.59 -22.04
CA MET A 60 9.33 -4.01 -23.38
C MET A 60 8.47 -4.89 -24.28
N SER A 61 8.71 -6.21 -24.29
CA SER A 61 7.94 -7.15 -25.13
C SER A 61 6.44 -7.21 -24.78
N ARG A 62 6.06 -6.75 -23.58
CA ARG A 62 4.69 -6.70 -23.11
C ARG A 62 4.16 -5.27 -22.88
N ASN A 63 4.97 -4.25 -23.18
CA ASN A 63 4.67 -2.85 -22.92
C ASN A 63 4.21 -2.59 -21.46
N GLN A 64 4.82 -3.29 -20.49
CA GLN A 64 4.45 -3.20 -19.07
C GLN A 64 5.32 -2.20 -18.33
N GLY A 65 4.73 -1.47 -17.36
CA GLY A 65 5.44 -0.57 -16.44
C GLY A 65 5.39 -1.06 -15.00
N VAL A 66 6.49 -0.85 -14.25
CA VAL A 66 6.53 -1.04 -12.79
C VAL A 66 7.04 0.23 -12.15
N PHE A 67 6.27 0.73 -11.18
CA PHE A 67 6.54 1.97 -10.47
C PHE A 67 6.65 1.69 -8.97
N GLY A 68 7.76 2.12 -8.37
CA GLY A 68 7.87 2.21 -6.90
C GLY A 68 7.30 3.54 -6.43
N VAL A 69 6.49 3.52 -5.38
CA VAL A 69 5.92 4.72 -4.78
C VAL A 69 6.16 4.69 -3.28
N HIS A 70 6.79 5.73 -2.74
CA HIS A 70 7.00 5.91 -1.31
C HIS A 70 6.72 7.35 -0.90
N MET A 71 5.51 7.59 -0.42
CA MET A 71 5.06 8.94 -0.06
C MET A 71 5.91 9.61 1.03
N GLY A 72 6.47 8.83 1.95
CA GLY A 72 7.34 9.36 3.02
C GLY A 72 8.68 9.95 2.56
N THR A 73 9.06 9.73 1.30
CA THR A 73 10.27 10.32 0.69
C THR A 73 9.93 11.35 -0.38
N TRP A 74 8.66 11.64 -0.57
CA TRP A 74 8.23 12.66 -1.53
C TRP A 74 8.38 14.05 -0.90
N ASN A 75 9.22 14.89 -1.49
CA ASN A 75 9.61 16.18 -0.91
C ASN A 75 8.79 17.37 -1.47
N ASP A 76 7.84 17.13 -2.35
CA ASP A 76 7.00 18.18 -2.91
C ASP A 76 5.71 18.33 -2.10
N GLU A 77 5.77 19.18 -1.07
CA GLU A 77 4.64 19.43 -0.17
C GLU A 77 3.43 20.04 -0.90
N ALA A 78 3.66 20.84 -1.93
CA ALA A 78 2.58 21.48 -2.68
C ALA A 78 1.77 20.43 -3.47
N VAL A 79 2.47 19.48 -4.11
CA VAL A 79 1.81 18.38 -4.82
C VAL A 79 1.06 17.46 -3.85
N ILE A 80 1.64 17.16 -2.68
CA ILE A 80 0.98 16.35 -1.65
C ILE A 80 -0.30 17.05 -1.16
N ALA A 81 -0.22 18.35 -0.86
CA ALA A 81 -1.36 19.13 -0.42
C ALA A 81 -2.47 19.17 -1.49
N GLU A 82 -2.12 19.41 -2.75
CA GLU A 82 -3.08 19.38 -3.85
C GLU A 82 -3.78 18.02 -3.98
N GLN A 83 -3.02 16.93 -3.93
CA GLN A 83 -3.59 15.58 -4.00
C GLN A 83 -4.53 15.30 -2.82
N LEU A 84 -4.16 15.73 -1.60
CA LEU A 84 -4.99 15.57 -0.41
C LEU A 84 -6.30 16.37 -0.54
N HIS A 85 -6.25 17.62 -1.01
CA HIS A 85 -7.45 18.42 -1.26
C HIS A 85 -8.38 17.73 -2.27
N ARG A 86 -7.86 17.21 -3.37
CA ARG A 86 -8.65 16.47 -4.37
C ARG A 86 -9.33 15.23 -3.78
N ILE A 87 -8.66 14.51 -2.86
CA ILE A 87 -9.25 13.36 -2.16
C ILE A 87 -10.38 13.84 -1.24
N ILE A 88 -10.15 14.90 -0.45
CA ILE A 88 -11.17 15.49 0.45
C ILE A 88 -12.39 15.96 -0.35
N ASP A 89 -12.15 16.66 -1.44
CA ASP A 89 -13.23 17.10 -2.35
C ASP A 89 -14.01 15.92 -2.92
N GLY A 90 -13.32 14.85 -3.30
CA GLY A 90 -13.95 13.62 -3.78
C GLY A 90 -14.87 12.98 -2.74
N VAL A 91 -14.45 12.98 -1.46
CA VAL A 91 -15.28 12.50 -0.35
C VAL A 91 -16.48 13.43 -0.12
N ASN A 92 -16.26 14.74 -0.08
CA ASN A 92 -17.33 15.73 0.14
C ASN A 92 -18.40 15.72 -0.95
N GLN A 93 -18.01 15.39 -2.18
CA GLN A 93 -18.91 15.27 -3.34
C GLN A 93 -19.56 13.88 -3.47
N GLY A 94 -19.21 12.93 -2.59
CA GLY A 94 -19.70 11.56 -2.65
C GLY A 94 -19.10 10.72 -3.81
N ALA A 95 -18.08 11.22 -4.49
CA ALA A 95 -17.35 10.48 -5.52
C ALA A 95 -16.40 9.42 -4.93
N LEU A 96 -15.97 9.62 -3.69
CA LEU A 96 -15.19 8.68 -2.91
C LEU A 96 -15.93 8.37 -1.60
N ASP A 97 -16.08 7.09 -1.30
CA ASP A 97 -16.73 6.60 -0.07
C ASP A 97 -15.75 5.66 0.67
N PRO A 98 -14.83 6.21 1.49
CA PRO A 98 -13.87 5.40 2.23
C PRO A 98 -14.57 4.61 3.34
N VAL A 99 -14.45 3.29 3.29
CA VAL A 99 -14.98 2.41 4.34
C VAL A 99 -14.25 2.68 5.66
N VAL A 100 -14.99 3.11 6.67
CA VAL A 100 -14.52 3.22 8.06
C VAL A 100 -15.00 2.00 8.82
N ASP A 101 -14.05 1.17 9.26
CA ASP A 101 -14.32 -0.07 10.01
C ASP A 101 -14.59 0.22 11.49
N SER A 102 -13.68 0.94 12.12
CA SER A 102 -13.71 1.18 13.57
C SER A 102 -13.15 2.56 13.93
N VAL A 103 -13.70 3.15 14.99
CA VAL A 103 -13.19 4.39 15.58
C VAL A 103 -12.83 4.11 17.03
N PHE A 104 -11.59 4.36 17.41
CA PHE A 104 -11.08 4.23 18.79
C PHE A 104 -10.85 5.61 19.39
N ALA A 105 -10.96 5.74 20.71
CA ALA A 105 -10.47 6.93 21.39
C ALA A 105 -8.94 7.03 21.22
N VAL A 106 -8.38 8.23 21.21
CA VAL A 106 -6.91 8.40 21.05
C VAL A 106 -6.14 7.72 22.18
N GLU A 107 -6.71 7.64 23.37
CA GLU A 107 -6.16 6.94 24.54
C GLU A 107 -6.00 5.44 24.28
N ASP A 108 -6.84 4.87 23.40
CA ASP A 108 -6.83 3.46 23.00
C ASP A 108 -6.00 3.20 21.71
N ALA A 109 -5.12 4.12 21.32
CA ALA A 109 -4.31 3.99 20.11
C ALA A 109 -3.52 2.66 20.05
N ALA A 110 -3.07 2.14 21.17
CA ALA A 110 -2.39 0.85 21.24
C ALA A 110 -3.31 -0.32 20.82
N GLN A 111 -4.59 -0.28 21.21
CA GLN A 111 -5.59 -1.28 20.83
C GLN A 111 -5.95 -1.15 19.35
N ALA A 112 -6.08 0.07 18.84
CA ALA A 112 -6.31 0.33 17.41
C ALA A 112 -5.17 -0.23 16.55
N HIS A 113 -3.91 -0.02 16.95
CA HIS A 113 -2.76 -0.61 16.28
C HIS A 113 -2.76 -2.13 16.33
N GLN A 114 -3.08 -2.73 17.49
CA GLN A 114 -3.15 -4.18 17.61
C GLN A 114 -4.26 -4.75 16.72
N TYR A 115 -5.41 -4.09 16.65
CA TYR A 115 -6.53 -4.46 15.80
C TYR A 115 -6.14 -4.53 14.30
N ILE A 116 -5.37 -3.54 13.83
CA ILE A 116 -4.82 -3.52 12.46
C ILE A 116 -3.78 -4.64 12.28
N HIS A 117 -2.88 -4.83 13.25
CA HIS A 117 -1.85 -5.88 13.19
C HIS A 117 -2.44 -7.28 13.16
N ASP A 118 -3.56 -7.50 13.81
CA ASP A 118 -4.31 -8.76 13.79
C ASP A 118 -5.07 -8.99 12.48
N GLY A 119 -5.08 -7.99 11.57
CA GLY A 119 -5.78 -8.08 10.28
C GLY A 119 -7.30 -8.16 10.42
N LYS A 120 -7.86 -7.60 11.51
CA LYS A 120 -9.29 -7.65 11.81
C LYS A 120 -10.11 -6.64 11.05
N ASN A 121 -9.48 -5.53 10.61
CA ASN A 121 -10.16 -4.42 9.98
C ASN A 121 -10.48 -4.66 8.50
N ILE A 122 -11.66 -4.20 8.09
CA ILE A 122 -12.06 -4.09 6.68
C ILE A 122 -12.29 -2.60 6.39
N GLY A 123 -11.24 -1.89 6.00
CA GLY A 123 -11.28 -0.46 5.78
C GLY A 123 -10.36 0.31 6.73
N LYS A 124 -10.72 1.56 7.01
CA LYS A 124 -9.93 2.47 7.84
C LYS A 124 -10.24 2.29 9.32
N VAL A 125 -9.20 2.36 10.13
CA VAL A 125 -9.31 2.48 11.59
C VAL A 125 -8.93 3.90 11.97
N LEU A 126 -9.82 4.61 12.64
CA LEU A 126 -9.66 6.01 13.00
C LEU A 126 -9.42 6.17 14.49
N LEU A 127 -8.76 7.27 14.86
CA LEU A 127 -8.65 7.74 16.24
C LEU A 127 -9.47 9.02 16.41
N SER A 128 -10.30 9.05 17.46
CA SER A 128 -11.08 10.23 17.85
C SER A 128 -10.33 10.99 18.95
N PHE A 129 -10.25 12.30 18.79
CA PHE A 129 -9.62 13.26 19.71
C PHE A 129 -10.68 14.07 20.48
N LYS A 130 -11.79 13.48 20.83
CA LYS A 130 -12.84 14.15 21.59
C LYS A 130 -12.59 14.11 23.07
#